data_80798dac4589d67874b4a69feaf0ace7
#
_entry.id   80798dac4589d67874b4a69feaf0ace7
#
_cell.length_a   1.000
_cell.length_b   1.000
_cell.length_c   1.000
_cell.angle_alpha   90.00
_cell.angle_beta   90.00
_cell.angle_gamma   90.00
#
_symmetry.space_group_name_H-M   'P 1'
#
loop_
_entity.id
_entity.type
_entity.pdbx_description
1 polymer ?
#
loop_
_entity_poly.entity_id
_entity_poly.type
_entity_poly.pdbx_seq_one_letter_code
_entity_poly.pdbx_strand_id
1 'polypeptide(L)'
;PTYTAEGTEFPLTVPEGAFLVLCGPSGCGKSTLLRQLKPALAPHGVRQGRILFRDAPLEQVDQRTQAARIGFVQQSPENQIVTDKVWHELAFGLESLGTDTPTIRRRVAEMAAFFGIEDWFYRDVAELSGGQKQLLNLASVMAMQPDVLILDEPTSQLDPIAASDFLAVLGKINRELGTAVVLTEHRLEEAFPLATAVAVMDRGRLLCTGTPQQVGRQLKTLGHGMFLAMPAAMRIWASVDT
;
A
#
# COMPACT_ATOMS: atom_id res chain seq x y z
N PRO A 1 -20.76 4.88 1.56
CA PRO A 1 -20.68 4.10 2.77
C PRO A 1 -20.35 5.00 3.94
N THR A 2 -21.18 4.97 4.96
CA THR A 2 -20.99 5.75 6.16
C THR A 2 -20.09 4.93 7.08
N TYR A 3 -18.85 5.36 7.26
CA TYR A 3 -17.99 4.80 8.31
C TYR A 3 -18.36 5.50 9.60
N THR A 4 -19.34 5.00 10.31
CA THR A 4 -19.65 5.45 11.67
C THR A 4 -19.09 4.45 12.65
N ALA A 5 -17.95 4.79 13.25
CA ALA A 5 -17.63 4.26 14.56
C ALA A 5 -18.47 5.07 15.55
N GLU A 6 -19.69 4.64 15.85
CA GLU A 6 -20.42 5.19 16.99
C GLU A 6 -19.62 4.86 18.25
N GLY A 7 -19.03 5.90 18.86
CA GLY A 7 -18.61 5.90 20.26
C GLY A 7 -17.27 5.23 20.61
N THR A 8 -16.45 4.77 19.66
CA THR A 8 -15.09 4.29 19.94
C THR A 8 -14.12 4.89 18.96
N GLU A 9 -13.20 5.73 19.44
CA GLU A 9 -11.98 6.06 18.71
C GLU A 9 -11.22 4.74 18.50
N PHE A 10 -11.14 4.30 17.24
CA PHE A 10 -10.24 3.21 16.85
C PHE A 10 -9.06 3.84 16.12
N PRO A 11 -7.99 4.24 16.83
CA PRO A 11 -6.83 4.81 16.20
C PRO A 11 -6.11 3.72 15.41
N LEU A 12 -6.23 3.72 14.08
CA LEU A 12 -5.34 2.96 13.24
C LEU A 12 -4.03 3.76 13.14
N THR A 13 -3.02 3.32 13.87
CA THR A 13 -1.69 3.91 13.82
C THR A 13 -0.78 3.06 12.95
N VAL A 14 -0.07 3.73 12.05
CA VAL A 14 0.98 3.12 11.21
C VAL A 14 2.31 3.70 11.67
N PRO A 15 3.11 2.98 12.46
CA PRO A 15 4.44 3.42 12.86
C PRO A 15 5.38 3.59 11.66
N GLU A 16 6.39 4.41 11.81
CA GLU A 16 7.47 4.53 10.83
C GLU A 16 8.11 3.15 10.57
N GLY A 17 8.34 2.83 9.31
CA GLY A 17 8.88 1.53 8.89
C GLY A 17 7.95 0.33 9.11
N ALA A 18 6.72 0.51 9.56
CA ALA A 18 5.78 -0.59 9.71
C ALA A 18 5.32 -1.14 8.35
N PHE A 19 5.05 -2.44 8.31
CA PHE A 19 4.33 -3.10 7.21
C PHE A 19 2.95 -3.52 7.71
N LEU A 20 1.94 -2.71 7.40
CA LEU A 20 0.55 -2.95 7.80
C LEU A 20 -0.22 -3.64 6.68
N VAL A 21 -0.78 -4.80 6.96
CA VAL A 21 -1.75 -5.47 6.07
C VAL A 21 -3.17 -5.19 6.56
N LEU A 22 -3.96 -4.51 5.73
CA LEU A 22 -5.38 -4.24 5.97
C LEU A 22 -6.21 -5.27 5.22
N CYS A 23 -6.87 -6.16 5.91
CA CYS A 23 -7.68 -7.22 5.34
C CYS A 23 -9.14 -7.18 5.81
N GLY A 24 -9.99 -7.96 5.16
CA GLY A 24 -11.42 -8.02 5.44
C GLY A 24 -12.23 -8.43 4.20
N PRO A 25 -13.50 -8.78 4.35
CA PRO A 25 -14.36 -9.19 3.25
C PRO A 25 -14.40 -8.16 2.12
N SER A 26 -14.67 -8.61 0.89
CA SER A 26 -14.90 -7.69 -0.24
C SER A 26 -16.05 -6.74 0.07
N GLY A 27 -15.89 -5.46 -0.31
CA GLY A 27 -16.91 -4.44 -0.05
C GLY A 27 -16.97 -3.92 1.39
N CYS A 28 -16.14 -4.40 2.33
CA CYS A 28 -16.13 -3.88 3.71
C CYS A 28 -15.56 -2.46 3.86
N GLY A 29 -14.99 -1.88 2.77
CA GLY A 29 -14.59 -0.48 2.73
C GLY A 29 -13.09 -0.19 2.78
N LYS A 30 -12.22 -1.19 2.62
CA LYS A 30 -10.76 -1.03 2.64
C LYS A 30 -10.27 0.06 1.68
N SER A 31 -10.61 -0.04 0.40
CA SER A 31 -10.21 0.94 -0.62
C SER A 31 -10.70 2.35 -0.31
N THR A 32 -11.92 2.49 0.24
CA THR A 32 -12.45 3.79 0.64
C THR A 32 -11.63 4.36 1.79
N LEU A 33 -11.25 3.55 2.78
CA LEU A 33 -10.38 3.98 3.88
C LEU A 33 -9.01 4.41 3.36
N LEU A 34 -8.36 3.60 2.50
CA LEU A 34 -7.05 3.93 1.94
C LEU A 34 -7.07 5.24 1.16
N ARG A 35 -8.09 5.47 0.34
CA ARG A 35 -8.23 6.72 -0.43
C ARG A 35 -8.40 7.95 0.45
N GLN A 36 -8.93 7.82 1.68
CA GLN A 36 -8.98 8.95 2.62
C GLN A 36 -7.58 9.40 3.08
N LEU A 37 -6.59 8.51 3.02
CA LEU A 37 -5.19 8.83 3.36
C LEU A 37 -4.48 9.64 2.27
N LYS A 38 -5.06 9.74 1.07
CA LYS A 38 -4.57 10.56 -0.05
C LYS A 38 -5.70 11.50 -0.49
N PRO A 39 -5.77 12.73 0.02
CA PRO A 39 -6.89 13.66 -0.21
C PRO A 39 -7.27 13.85 -1.68
N ALA A 40 -6.28 13.82 -2.60
CA ALA A 40 -6.52 13.90 -4.04
C ALA A 40 -7.33 12.71 -4.61
N LEU A 41 -7.39 11.58 -3.90
CA LEU A 41 -8.11 10.37 -4.29
C LEU A 41 -9.35 10.11 -3.41
N ALA A 42 -9.57 10.97 -2.41
CA ALA A 42 -10.67 10.79 -1.47
C ALA A 42 -12.03 10.89 -2.20
N PRO A 43 -12.94 9.93 -1.96
CA PRO A 43 -14.28 10.00 -2.54
C PRO A 43 -15.06 11.20 -1.97
N HIS A 44 -15.96 11.75 -2.77
CA HIS A 44 -16.85 12.82 -2.33
C HIS A 44 -17.74 12.35 -1.17
N GLY A 45 -17.91 13.21 -0.16
CA GLY A 45 -18.75 12.92 0.99
C GLY A 45 -18.35 13.72 2.23
N VAL A 46 -19.09 13.52 3.33
CA VAL A 46 -18.75 14.12 4.63
C VAL A 46 -17.83 13.15 5.36
N ARG A 47 -16.63 13.61 5.70
CA ARG A 47 -15.69 12.87 6.53
C ARG A 47 -15.82 13.36 7.98
N GLN A 48 -15.89 12.43 8.91
CA GLN A 48 -15.76 12.68 10.34
C GLN A 48 -14.48 12.01 10.87
N GLY A 49 -13.85 12.59 11.88
CA GLY A 49 -12.58 12.13 12.43
C GLY A 49 -11.38 12.90 11.89
N ARG A 50 -10.20 12.53 12.34
CA ARG A 50 -8.92 13.17 11.99
C ARG A 50 -7.95 12.16 11.40
N ILE A 51 -7.23 12.57 10.38
CA ILE A 51 -6.08 11.84 9.84
C ILE A 51 -4.86 12.67 10.18
N LEU A 52 -3.88 12.06 10.80
CA LEU A 52 -2.61 12.72 11.14
C LEU A 52 -1.50 12.14 10.26
N PHE A 53 -0.62 13.00 9.79
CA PHE A 53 0.63 12.66 9.13
C PHE A 53 1.76 13.35 9.89
N ARG A 54 2.67 12.57 10.51
CA ARG A 54 3.73 13.11 11.38
C ARG A 54 3.16 14.08 12.45
N ASP A 55 2.12 13.64 13.15
CA ASP A 55 1.41 14.39 14.20
C ASP A 55 0.66 15.67 13.75
N ALA A 56 0.77 16.06 12.49
CA ALA A 56 0.02 17.17 11.91
C ALA A 56 -1.26 16.68 11.25
N PRO A 57 -2.41 17.38 11.39
CA PRO A 57 -3.61 17.08 10.63
C PRO A 57 -3.30 17.08 9.13
N LEU A 58 -3.74 16.05 8.41
CA LEU A 58 -3.43 15.86 6.99
C LEU A 58 -3.89 17.05 6.14
N GLU A 59 -4.97 17.71 6.53
CA GLU A 59 -5.49 18.91 5.87
C GLU A 59 -4.58 20.14 5.99
N GLN A 60 -3.68 20.14 6.98
CA GLN A 60 -2.71 21.20 7.21
C GLN A 60 -1.38 20.93 6.53
N VAL A 61 -1.15 19.70 6.05
CA VAL A 61 0.03 19.36 5.28
C VAL A 61 -0.13 19.91 3.86
N ASP A 62 0.85 20.65 3.38
CA ASP A 62 0.79 21.23 2.04
C ASP A 62 0.70 20.14 0.95
N GLN A 63 0.05 20.48 -0.15
CA GLN A 63 -0.25 19.54 -1.24
C GLN A 63 1.01 18.92 -1.86
N ARG A 64 2.11 19.67 -1.94
CA ARG A 64 3.38 19.18 -2.48
C ARG A 64 4.00 18.12 -1.57
N THR A 65 4.00 18.37 -0.26
CA THR A 65 4.43 17.38 0.75
C THR A 65 3.55 16.14 0.73
N GLN A 66 2.22 16.28 0.67
CA GLN A 66 1.33 15.14 0.54
C GLN A 66 1.61 14.33 -0.73
N ALA A 67 1.85 15.00 -1.87
CA ALA A 67 2.18 14.35 -3.13
C ALA A 67 3.48 13.55 -3.05
N ALA A 68 4.52 14.14 -2.48
CA ALA A 68 5.85 13.55 -2.39
C ALA A 68 5.96 12.47 -1.30
N ARG A 69 5.34 12.67 -0.13
CA ARG A 69 5.59 11.85 1.05
C ARG A 69 4.57 10.75 1.29
N ILE A 70 3.41 10.82 0.64
CA ILE A 70 2.38 9.78 0.71
C ILE A 70 2.23 9.18 -0.69
N GLY A 71 2.92 8.06 -0.94
CA GLY A 71 2.81 7.30 -2.18
C GLY A 71 1.50 6.51 -2.21
N PHE A 72 0.89 6.40 -3.39
CA PHE A 72 -0.31 5.59 -3.60
C PHE A 72 -0.17 4.77 -4.88
N VAL A 73 -0.38 3.46 -4.78
CA VAL A 73 -0.39 2.52 -5.91
C VAL A 73 -1.79 1.93 -6.03
N GLN A 74 -2.43 2.14 -7.18
CA GLN A 74 -3.78 1.67 -7.46
C GLN A 74 -3.78 0.20 -7.92
N GLN A 75 -4.95 -0.42 -7.86
CA GLN A 75 -5.20 -1.78 -8.30
C GLN A 75 -4.86 -1.99 -9.80
N SER A 76 -5.17 -1.01 -10.65
CA SER A 76 -4.89 -1.06 -12.09
C SER A 76 -3.79 -0.05 -12.44
N PRO A 77 -2.62 -0.50 -12.91
CA PRO A 77 -1.55 0.41 -13.31
C PRO A 77 -1.94 1.28 -14.50
N GLU A 78 -2.80 0.81 -15.38
CA GLU A 78 -3.26 1.55 -16.56
C GLU A 78 -4.04 2.83 -16.22
N ASN A 79 -4.62 2.89 -15.02
CA ASN A 79 -5.30 4.09 -14.53
C ASN A 79 -4.35 5.12 -13.90
N GLN A 80 -3.08 4.76 -13.71
CA GLN A 80 -2.11 5.59 -12.99
C GLN A 80 -0.93 6.00 -13.88
N ILE A 81 -0.49 5.14 -14.79
CA ILE A 81 0.58 5.44 -15.77
C ILE A 81 0.06 6.50 -16.76
N VAL A 82 0.83 7.57 -16.95
CA VAL A 82 0.42 8.73 -17.76
C VAL A 82 1.33 8.98 -18.96
N THR A 83 2.54 8.41 -18.98
CA THR A 83 3.51 8.62 -20.07
C THR A 83 3.61 7.40 -20.98
N ASP A 84 4.20 7.59 -22.14
CA ASP A 84 4.39 6.54 -23.15
C ASP A 84 5.73 5.78 -23.02
N LYS A 85 6.71 6.36 -22.31
CA LYS A 85 8.06 5.78 -22.13
C LYS A 85 8.34 5.44 -20.67
N VAL A 86 9.00 4.31 -20.45
CA VAL A 86 9.37 3.84 -19.09
C VAL A 86 10.20 4.87 -18.33
N TRP A 87 11.27 5.40 -18.93
CA TRP A 87 12.12 6.39 -18.27
C TRP A 87 11.38 7.67 -17.90
N HIS A 88 10.42 8.08 -18.75
CA HIS A 88 9.63 9.29 -18.52
C HIS A 88 8.62 9.08 -17.39
N GLU A 89 7.99 7.90 -17.31
CA GLU A 89 7.11 7.55 -16.20
C GLU A 89 7.84 7.59 -14.85
N LEU A 90 9.09 7.10 -14.80
CA LEU A 90 9.92 7.20 -13.59
C LEU A 90 10.26 8.65 -13.21
N ALA A 91 10.39 9.55 -14.20
CA ALA A 91 10.71 10.97 -13.98
C ALA A 91 9.49 11.83 -13.67
N PHE A 92 8.32 11.45 -14.17
CA PHE A 92 7.11 12.28 -14.21
C PHE A 92 6.71 12.87 -12.84
N GLY A 93 6.71 12.05 -11.79
CA GLY A 93 6.38 12.51 -10.44
C GLY A 93 7.37 13.57 -9.91
N LEU A 94 8.65 13.38 -10.19
CA LEU A 94 9.73 14.33 -9.81
C LEU A 94 9.63 15.63 -10.59
N GLU A 95 9.34 15.57 -11.89
CA GLU A 95 9.13 16.73 -12.75
C GLU A 95 7.92 17.53 -12.27
N SER A 96 6.83 16.87 -11.96
CA SER A 96 5.61 17.48 -11.41
C SER A 96 5.85 18.19 -10.08
N LEU A 97 6.80 17.70 -9.29
CA LEU A 97 7.25 18.33 -8.05
C LEU A 97 8.27 19.46 -8.30
N GLY A 98 8.65 19.76 -9.55
CA GLY A 98 9.65 20.78 -9.87
C GLY A 98 11.05 20.45 -9.35
N THR A 99 11.41 19.16 -9.31
CA THR A 99 12.75 18.71 -8.93
C THR A 99 13.75 19.09 -10.03
N ASP A 100 14.97 19.43 -9.66
CA ASP A 100 16.02 19.78 -10.63
C ASP A 100 16.46 18.57 -11.46
N THR A 101 16.85 18.81 -12.70
CA THR A 101 17.21 17.76 -13.66
C THR A 101 18.35 16.82 -13.20
N PRO A 102 19.44 17.29 -12.55
CA PRO A 102 20.46 16.40 -12.02
C PRO A 102 19.92 15.43 -10.97
N THR A 103 19.06 15.91 -10.05
CA THR A 103 18.41 15.09 -9.03
C THR A 103 17.44 14.08 -9.67
N ILE A 104 16.65 14.49 -10.67
CA ILE A 104 15.77 13.57 -11.42
C ILE A 104 16.59 12.44 -12.04
N ARG A 105 17.63 12.76 -12.79
CA ARG A 105 18.49 11.75 -13.47
C ARG A 105 19.06 10.74 -12.49
N ARG A 106 19.57 11.21 -11.34
CA ARG A 106 20.12 10.34 -10.30
C ARG A 106 19.05 9.43 -9.71
N ARG A 107 17.91 9.95 -9.29
CA ARG A 107 16.84 9.16 -8.67
C ARG A 107 16.22 8.15 -9.65
N VAL A 108 16.04 8.55 -10.90
CA VAL A 108 15.53 7.65 -11.93
C VAL A 108 16.51 6.49 -12.17
N ALA A 109 17.82 6.76 -12.24
CA ALA A 109 18.83 5.71 -12.37
C ALA A 109 18.88 4.79 -11.13
N GLU A 110 18.82 5.36 -9.92
CA GLU A 110 18.76 4.60 -8.67
C GLU A 110 17.55 3.67 -8.63
N MET A 111 16.37 4.15 -9.04
CA MET A 111 15.16 3.34 -9.08
C MET A 111 15.22 2.29 -10.19
N ALA A 112 15.72 2.63 -11.38
CA ALA A 112 15.91 1.66 -12.45
C ALA A 112 16.76 0.46 -11.99
N ALA A 113 17.89 0.74 -11.32
CA ALA A 113 18.77 -0.29 -10.77
C ALA A 113 18.13 -1.06 -9.61
N PHE A 114 17.44 -0.37 -8.67
CA PHE A 114 16.80 -1.01 -7.51
C PHE A 114 15.71 -2.02 -7.92
N PHE A 115 14.93 -1.66 -8.95
CA PHE A 115 13.83 -2.47 -9.48
C PHE A 115 14.24 -3.43 -10.60
N GLY A 116 15.49 -3.38 -11.09
CA GLY A 116 15.99 -4.22 -12.17
C GLY A 116 15.29 -3.98 -13.51
N ILE A 117 15.02 -2.71 -13.82
CA ILE A 117 14.27 -2.32 -15.04
C ILE A 117 15.14 -1.70 -16.12
N GLU A 118 16.47 -1.82 -16.01
CA GLU A 118 17.43 -1.22 -16.94
C GLU A 118 17.27 -1.74 -18.36
N ASP A 119 16.97 -3.04 -18.54
CA ASP A 119 16.87 -3.69 -19.86
C ASP A 119 15.68 -3.17 -20.68
N TRP A 120 14.66 -2.62 -20.03
CA TRP A 120 13.47 -2.09 -20.69
C TRP A 120 13.24 -0.59 -20.41
N PHE A 121 14.27 0.09 -19.91
CA PHE A 121 14.25 1.51 -19.55
C PHE A 121 13.79 2.45 -20.68
N TYR A 122 14.18 2.16 -21.92
CA TYR A 122 13.84 2.96 -23.11
C TYR A 122 12.63 2.44 -23.89
N ARG A 123 11.99 1.36 -23.43
CA ARG A 123 10.83 0.79 -24.12
C ARG A 123 9.59 1.67 -23.99
N ASP A 124 8.64 1.43 -24.89
CA ASP A 124 7.28 1.97 -24.74
C ASP A 124 6.53 1.22 -23.65
N VAL A 125 5.77 1.95 -22.85
CA VAL A 125 4.94 1.37 -21.78
C VAL A 125 3.90 0.39 -22.35
N ALA A 126 3.44 0.62 -23.59
CA ALA A 126 2.50 -0.26 -24.28
C ALA A 126 3.06 -1.68 -24.53
N GLU A 127 4.40 -1.83 -24.61
CA GLU A 127 5.07 -3.12 -24.81
C GLU A 127 5.23 -3.95 -23.54
N LEU A 128 4.92 -3.36 -22.37
CA LEU A 128 5.11 -4.00 -21.08
C LEU A 128 3.98 -4.98 -20.76
N SER A 129 4.34 -6.10 -20.11
CA SER A 129 3.34 -6.98 -19.48
C SER A 129 2.64 -6.29 -18.30
N GLY A 130 1.50 -6.83 -17.86
CA GLY A 130 0.77 -6.31 -16.69
C GLY A 130 1.64 -6.24 -15.43
N GLY A 131 2.45 -7.26 -15.16
CA GLY A 131 3.40 -7.27 -14.04
C GLY A 131 4.49 -6.20 -14.16
N GLN A 132 5.04 -6.02 -15.37
CA GLN A 132 6.01 -4.96 -15.61
C GLN A 132 5.40 -3.55 -15.47
N LYS A 133 4.17 -3.34 -15.93
CA LYS A 133 3.45 -2.08 -15.73
C LYS A 133 3.23 -1.78 -14.24
N GLN A 134 2.85 -2.80 -13.46
CA GLN A 134 2.64 -2.63 -12.03
C GLN A 134 3.96 -2.34 -11.29
N LEU A 135 5.05 -2.99 -11.70
CA LEU A 135 6.38 -2.72 -11.16
C LEU A 135 6.87 -1.32 -11.53
N LEU A 136 6.65 -0.86 -12.77
CA LEU A 136 6.94 0.51 -13.21
C LEU A 136 6.17 1.54 -12.40
N ASN A 137 4.87 1.30 -12.19
CA ASN A 137 4.01 2.16 -11.38
C ASN A 137 4.54 2.28 -9.93
N LEU A 138 4.94 1.17 -9.33
CA LEU A 138 5.56 1.18 -8.01
C LEU A 138 6.90 1.96 -8.02
N ALA A 139 7.74 1.73 -9.02
CA ALA A 139 9.03 2.40 -9.15
C ALA A 139 8.90 3.91 -9.35
N SER A 140 7.91 4.38 -10.14
CA SER A 140 7.64 5.81 -10.35
C SER A 140 7.19 6.51 -9.05
N VAL A 141 6.37 5.84 -8.24
CA VAL A 141 5.99 6.34 -6.92
C VAL A 141 7.19 6.38 -5.97
N MET A 142 8.03 5.33 -5.97
CA MET A 142 9.22 5.26 -5.11
C MET A 142 10.32 6.24 -5.51
N ALA A 143 10.36 6.71 -6.76
CA ALA A 143 11.28 7.77 -7.18
C ALA A 143 11.11 9.07 -6.38
N MET A 144 9.92 9.35 -5.89
CA MET A 144 9.62 10.49 -5.00
C MET A 144 10.11 10.28 -3.57
N GLN A 145 10.54 9.07 -3.19
CA GLN A 145 10.97 8.68 -1.84
C GLN A 145 9.91 8.96 -0.77
N PRO A 146 8.73 8.35 -0.87
CA PRO A 146 7.66 8.55 0.10
C PRO A 146 8.02 7.97 1.47
N ASP A 147 7.48 8.59 2.53
CA ASP A 147 7.60 8.08 3.90
C ASP A 147 6.64 6.90 4.13
N VAL A 148 5.48 6.96 3.48
CA VAL A 148 4.46 5.90 3.51
C VAL A 148 4.00 5.57 2.10
N LEU A 149 3.90 4.28 1.82
CA LEU A 149 3.41 3.71 0.57
C LEU A 149 2.09 2.98 0.83
N ILE A 150 1.04 3.45 0.20
CA ILE A 150 -0.31 2.89 0.29
C ILE A 150 -0.59 2.11 -0.99
N LEU A 151 -1.02 0.85 -0.87
CA LEU A 151 -1.31 0.00 -2.02
C LEU A 151 -2.69 -0.64 -1.88
N ASP A 152 -3.53 -0.42 -2.89
CA ASP A 152 -4.91 -0.92 -2.92
C ASP A 152 -4.99 -2.14 -3.87
N GLU A 153 -4.91 -3.35 -3.32
CA GLU A 153 -4.96 -4.64 -4.03
C GLU A 153 -4.03 -4.71 -5.26
N PRO A 154 -2.73 -4.38 -5.11
CA PRO A 154 -1.84 -4.17 -6.25
C PRO A 154 -1.55 -5.44 -7.06
N THR A 155 -1.79 -6.63 -6.50
CA THR A 155 -1.51 -7.91 -7.16
C THR A 155 -2.74 -8.57 -7.78
N SER A 156 -3.92 -7.95 -7.66
CA SER A 156 -5.20 -8.55 -8.06
C SER A 156 -5.30 -8.91 -9.56
N GLN A 157 -4.54 -8.21 -10.42
CA GLN A 157 -4.51 -8.43 -11.87
C GLN A 157 -3.26 -9.19 -12.33
N LEU A 158 -2.40 -9.63 -11.39
CA LEU A 158 -1.16 -10.32 -11.69
C LEU A 158 -1.33 -11.84 -11.63
N ASP A 159 -0.57 -12.54 -12.48
CA ASP A 159 -0.41 -13.98 -12.32
C ASP A 159 0.31 -14.30 -10.99
N PRO A 160 0.26 -15.55 -10.50
CA PRO A 160 0.81 -15.89 -9.20
C PRO A 160 2.31 -15.61 -9.04
N ILE A 161 3.11 -15.78 -10.11
CA ILE A 161 4.56 -15.55 -10.06
C ILE A 161 4.83 -14.06 -9.96
N ALA A 162 4.25 -13.25 -10.85
CA ALA A 162 4.39 -11.80 -10.83
C ALA A 162 3.87 -11.19 -9.51
N ALA A 163 2.80 -11.73 -8.93
CA ALA A 163 2.29 -11.30 -7.64
C ALA A 163 3.27 -11.57 -6.49
N SER A 164 3.87 -12.76 -6.45
CA SER A 164 4.87 -13.13 -5.45
C SER A 164 6.13 -12.24 -5.57
N ASP A 165 6.62 -12.03 -6.79
CA ASP A 165 7.76 -11.14 -7.05
C ASP A 165 7.45 -9.71 -6.62
N PHE A 166 6.25 -9.20 -6.91
CA PHE A 166 5.83 -7.87 -6.50
C PHE A 166 5.81 -7.70 -4.98
N LEU A 167 5.25 -8.68 -4.25
CA LEU A 167 5.25 -8.66 -2.78
C LEU A 167 6.65 -8.77 -2.20
N ALA A 168 7.55 -9.56 -2.81
CA ALA A 168 8.95 -9.64 -2.40
C ALA A 168 9.66 -8.27 -2.55
N VAL A 169 9.39 -7.54 -3.64
CA VAL A 169 9.90 -6.19 -3.86
C VAL A 169 9.34 -5.22 -2.81
N LEU A 170 8.06 -5.30 -2.42
CA LEU A 170 7.51 -4.48 -1.32
C LEU A 170 8.23 -4.76 0.00
N GLY A 171 8.49 -6.02 0.30
CA GLY A 171 9.27 -6.40 1.49
C GLY A 171 10.70 -5.83 1.45
N LYS A 172 11.34 -5.80 0.27
CA LYS A 172 12.65 -5.17 0.07
C LYS A 172 12.60 -3.66 0.31
N ILE A 173 11.62 -2.96 -0.27
CA ILE A 173 11.39 -1.51 -0.05
C ILE A 173 11.27 -1.20 1.44
N ASN A 174 10.42 -1.94 2.14
CA ASN A 174 10.21 -1.71 3.57
C ASN A 174 11.48 -1.92 4.40
N ARG A 175 12.21 -3.03 4.16
CA ARG A 175 13.43 -3.36 4.93
C ARG A 175 14.62 -2.44 4.60
N GLU A 176 14.86 -2.16 3.32
CA GLU A 176 16.07 -1.47 2.87
C GLU A 176 15.91 0.06 2.83
N LEU A 177 14.71 0.55 2.51
CA LEU A 177 14.44 1.99 2.40
C LEU A 177 13.70 2.55 3.63
N GLY A 178 13.23 1.71 4.54
CA GLY A 178 12.51 2.12 5.74
C GLY A 178 11.12 2.71 5.48
N THR A 179 10.62 2.63 4.24
CA THR A 179 9.29 3.15 3.89
C THR A 179 8.20 2.35 4.59
N ALA A 180 7.31 3.04 5.31
CA ALA A 180 6.13 2.38 5.87
C ALA A 180 5.19 1.92 4.75
N VAL A 181 4.62 0.72 4.88
CA VAL A 181 3.72 0.14 3.88
C VAL A 181 2.34 -0.08 4.47
N VAL A 182 1.30 0.36 3.77
CA VAL A 182 -0.11 0.05 4.07
C VAL A 182 -0.68 -0.68 2.86
N LEU A 183 -0.92 -1.97 3.00
CA LEU A 183 -1.30 -2.86 1.91
C LEU A 183 -2.69 -3.45 2.14
N THR A 184 -3.60 -3.34 1.16
CA THR A 184 -4.75 -4.26 1.07
C THR A 184 -4.42 -5.39 0.12
N GLU A 185 -4.71 -6.63 0.53
CA GLU A 185 -4.38 -7.81 -0.27
C GLU A 185 -5.34 -8.97 0.04
N HIS A 186 -5.57 -9.81 -0.96
CA HIS A 186 -6.32 -11.07 -0.83
C HIS A 186 -5.41 -12.29 -0.70
N ARG A 187 -4.14 -12.19 -1.15
CA ARG A 187 -3.12 -13.23 -1.05
C ARG A 187 -2.46 -13.21 0.33
N LEU A 188 -3.24 -13.53 1.36
CA LEU A 188 -2.80 -13.38 2.75
C LEU A 188 -1.64 -14.31 3.12
N GLU A 189 -1.53 -15.50 2.50
CA GLU A 189 -0.41 -16.43 2.71
C GLU A 189 0.94 -15.79 2.36
N GLU A 190 0.98 -14.92 1.35
CA GLU A 190 2.19 -14.25 0.87
C GLU A 190 2.42 -12.90 1.55
N ALA A 191 1.35 -12.17 1.88
CA ALA A 191 1.45 -10.83 2.48
C ALA A 191 1.76 -10.86 3.99
N PHE A 192 1.24 -11.84 4.73
CA PHE A 192 1.38 -11.91 6.18
C PHE A 192 2.82 -12.14 6.68
N PRO A 193 3.69 -12.91 5.99
CA PRO A 193 5.09 -13.00 6.36
C PRO A 193 5.84 -11.66 6.35
N LEU A 194 5.35 -10.68 5.60
CA LEU A 194 5.91 -9.33 5.53
C LEU A 194 5.33 -8.40 6.61
N ALA A 195 4.16 -8.74 7.15
CA ALA A 195 3.40 -7.87 8.04
C ALA A 195 4.04 -7.75 9.43
N THR A 196 4.33 -6.52 9.85
CA THR A 196 4.61 -6.19 11.26
C THR A 196 3.32 -5.92 12.04
N ALA A 197 2.26 -5.52 11.34
CA ALA A 197 0.94 -5.28 11.89
C ALA A 197 -0.15 -5.71 10.90
N VAL A 198 -1.29 -6.11 11.44
CA VAL A 198 -2.50 -6.46 10.68
C VAL A 198 -3.68 -5.69 11.24
N ALA A 199 -4.53 -5.18 10.36
CA ALA A 199 -5.81 -4.58 10.71
C ALA A 199 -6.92 -5.31 9.95
N VAL A 200 -7.99 -5.67 10.64
CA VAL A 200 -9.13 -6.38 10.04
C VAL A 200 -10.33 -5.47 10.03
N MET A 201 -10.93 -5.29 8.86
CA MET A 201 -12.16 -4.54 8.68
C MET A 201 -13.34 -5.47 8.37
N ASP A 202 -14.49 -5.17 8.94
CA ASP A 202 -15.77 -5.73 8.54
C ASP A 202 -16.86 -4.65 8.57
N ARG A 203 -17.72 -4.63 7.54
CA ARG A 203 -18.89 -3.72 7.43
C ARG A 203 -18.58 -2.25 7.74
N GLY A 204 -17.47 -1.74 7.24
CA GLY A 204 -17.05 -0.35 7.45
C GLY A 204 -16.44 -0.05 8.82
N ARG A 205 -16.19 -1.08 9.65
CA ARG A 205 -15.60 -0.92 10.99
C ARG A 205 -14.26 -1.64 11.07
N LEU A 206 -13.37 -1.10 11.84
CA LEU A 206 -12.13 -1.79 12.22
C LEU A 206 -12.48 -2.77 13.34
N LEU A 207 -12.33 -4.07 13.06
CA LEU A 207 -12.70 -5.15 13.97
C LEU A 207 -11.61 -5.42 15.01
N CYS A 208 -10.38 -5.52 14.56
CA CYS A 208 -9.21 -5.73 15.41
C CYS A 208 -7.93 -5.28 14.71
N THR A 209 -6.91 -4.98 15.52
CA THR A 209 -5.56 -4.65 15.08
C THR A 209 -4.53 -5.27 16.01
N GLY A 210 -3.34 -5.53 15.50
CA GLY A 210 -2.22 -6.05 16.28
C GLY A 210 -1.20 -6.76 15.42
N THR A 211 -0.29 -7.48 16.04
CA THR A 211 0.58 -8.39 15.31
C THR A 211 -0.26 -9.48 14.62
N PRO A 212 0.26 -10.12 13.56
CA PRO A 212 -0.43 -11.25 12.94
C PRO A 212 -0.96 -12.27 13.93
N GLN A 213 -0.16 -12.64 14.95
CA GLN A 213 -0.53 -13.61 15.99
C GLN A 213 -1.67 -13.12 16.88
N GLN A 214 -1.62 -11.84 17.32
CA GLN A 214 -2.68 -11.25 18.14
C GLN A 214 -4.01 -11.21 17.40
N VAL A 215 -3.98 -10.81 16.12
CA VAL A 215 -5.17 -10.77 15.27
C VAL A 215 -5.75 -12.18 15.05
N GLY A 216 -4.91 -13.19 14.83
CA GLY A 216 -5.35 -14.59 14.71
C GLY A 216 -6.10 -15.07 15.95
N ARG A 217 -5.59 -14.78 17.15
CA ARG A 217 -6.27 -15.11 18.42
C ARG A 217 -7.59 -14.39 18.58
N GLN A 218 -7.61 -13.06 18.32
CA GLN A 218 -8.81 -12.26 18.43
C GLN A 218 -9.92 -12.74 17.49
N LEU A 219 -9.59 -13.04 16.21
CA LEU A 219 -10.55 -13.56 15.24
C LEU A 219 -11.10 -14.93 15.62
N LYS A 220 -10.26 -15.81 16.20
CA LYS A 220 -10.70 -17.09 16.73
C LYS A 220 -11.68 -16.92 17.90
N THR A 221 -11.34 -16.07 18.87
CA THR A 221 -12.18 -15.79 20.04
C THR A 221 -13.53 -15.17 19.63
N LEU A 222 -13.53 -14.30 18.61
CA LEU A 222 -14.74 -13.69 18.07
C LEU A 222 -15.58 -14.65 17.21
N GLY A 223 -15.05 -15.83 16.85
CA GLY A 223 -15.70 -16.74 15.90
C GLY A 223 -15.93 -16.12 14.51
N HIS A 224 -15.10 -15.16 14.12
CA HIS A 224 -15.30 -14.40 12.90
C HIS A 224 -14.83 -15.16 11.66
N GLY A 225 -15.61 -15.11 10.56
CA GLY A 225 -15.31 -15.86 9.33
C GLY A 225 -13.94 -15.55 8.71
N MET A 226 -13.40 -14.37 8.93
CA MET A 226 -12.03 -14.00 8.51
C MET A 226 -10.95 -14.88 9.14
N PHE A 227 -11.20 -15.55 10.27
CA PHE A 227 -10.26 -16.52 10.82
C PHE A 227 -9.91 -17.65 9.83
N LEU A 228 -10.91 -18.11 9.07
CA LEU A 228 -10.71 -19.17 8.07
C LEU A 228 -9.93 -18.67 6.84
N ALA A 229 -9.96 -17.38 6.57
CA ALA A 229 -9.18 -16.75 5.49
C ALA A 229 -7.73 -16.44 5.87
N MET A 230 -7.37 -16.56 7.16
CA MET A 230 -6.00 -16.35 7.63
C MET A 230 -5.06 -17.45 7.13
N PRO A 231 -3.75 -17.15 6.99
CA PRO A 231 -2.73 -18.13 6.66
C PRO A 231 -2.80 -19.38 7.54
N ALA A 232 -2.56 -20.54 6.94
CA ALA A 232 -2.68 -21.83 7.63
C ALA A 232 -1.78 -21.90 8.88
N ALA A 233 -0.55 -21.40 8.79
CA ALA A 233 0.39 -21.34 9.92
C ALA A 233 -0.20 -20.55 11.10
N MET A 234 -0.90 -19.44 10.84
CA MET A 234 -1.50 -18.62 11.89
C MET A 234 -2.72 -19.28 12.52
N ARG A 235 -3.53 -19.98 11.73
CA ARG A 235 -4.69 -20.73 12.24
C ARG A 235 -4.23 -21.85 13.16
N ILE A 236 -3.18 -22.59 12.78
CA ILE A 236 -2.56 -23.65 13.58
C ILE A 236 -2.03 -23.04 14.89
N TRP A 237 -1.21 -22.00 14.80
CA TRP A 237 -0.62 -21.35 15.96
C TRP A 237 -1.67 -20.83 16.95
N ALA A 238 -2.70 -20.13 16.46
CA ALA A 238 -3.82 -19.67 17.30
C ALA A 238 -4.65 -20.84 17.90
N SER A 239 -4.46 -22.08 17.42
CA SER A 239 -5.17 -23.26 17.91
C SER A 239 -4.38 -24.09 18.92
N VAL A 240 -3.06 -23.94 18.95
CA VAL A 240 -2.18 -24.71 19.86
C VAL A 240 -2.00 -24.01 21.22
N ASP A 241 -2.17 -22.71 21.29
CA ASP A 241 -1.92 -21.86 22.46
C ASP A 241 -3.20 -21.72 23.37
N THR A 242 -4.01 -22.76 23.44
CA THR A 242 -5.15 -22.90 24.37
C THR A 242 -4.85 -24.05 25.35
#